data_803b68f49547b61b805da60361cabcfc
#
_entry.id   803b68f49547b61b805da60361cabcfc
#
_cell.length_a   1.000
_cell.length_b   1.000
_cell.length_c   1.000
_cell.angle_alpha   90.00
_cell.angle_beta   90.00
_cell.angle_gamma   90.00
#
_symmetry.space_group_name_H-M   'P 1'
#
loop_
_entity.id
_entity.type
_entity.pdbx_description
1 polymer ?
#
loop_
_entity_poly.entity_id
_entity_poly.type
_entity_poly.pdbx_seq_one_letter_code
_entity_poly.pdbx_strand_id
1 'polypeptide(L)'
;MSEYRFRIAGFTLALRLPYGWDVDTLLPSFRAFRIDAHDSSELLLVCAVRPLRGEYSAESSDMLLEETVNDMGRVCLYAGSGEYRFTLCARPGGAVHVMRASSDFSGVEVLLCPEDRDAGYILSSLLRIAYSQAILYHDALSIHASAVCCEGRACLFMGKSGTGKSTHSALWTRYVPGTELLNDDNPTIRILEDAAYAYGTPWSGKTPCYRPLSFPVGGMVRLKQASANRFRRQEGANAFVAIYPGCSVIGQDAGLRSHLYDTLVCLAEMVPVGVLECLPDREAALLCHRELLMAES
;
A
#
# COMPACT_ATOMS: atom_id res chain seq x y z
N MET A 1 -0.09 -13.51 -25.06
CA MET A 1 -0.51 -12.81 -23.85
C MET A 1 -0.90 -11.38 -24.21
N SER A 2 -1.94 -10.82 -23.58
CA SER A 2 -2.30 -9.41 -23.70
C SER A 2 -1.53 -8.61 -22.64
N GLU A 3 -0.92 -7.47 -23.02
CA GLU A 3 -0.23 -6.59 -22.08
C GLU A 3 -1.09 -5.37 -21.76
N TYR A 4 -1.15 -5.03 -20.49
CA TYR A 4 -1.83 -3.87 -19.95
C TYR A 4 -0.86 -3.06 -19.10
N ARG A 5 -0.91 -1.74 -19.18
CA ARG A 5 -0.05 -0.85 -18.41
C ARG A 5 -0.85 0.03 -17.47
N PHE A 6 -0.31 0.22 -16.28
CA PHE A 6 -0.90 1.02 -15.22
C PHE A 6 0.14 2.00 -14.67
N ARG A 7 -0.29 3.23 -14.39
CA ARG A 7 0.55 4.21 -13.71
C ARG A 7 0.05 4.45 -12.30
N ILE A 8 0.85 4.07 -11.31
CA ILE A 8 0.54 4.17 -9.88
C ILE A 8 1.65 4.97 -9.22
N ALA A 9 1.33 6.11 -8.61
CA ALA A 9 2.28 7.05 -8.00
C ALA A 9 3.46 7.44 -8.94
N GLY A 10 3.18 7.58 -10.24
CA GLY A 10 4.17 7.88 -11.25
C GLY A 10 4.99 6.69 -11.74
N PHE A 11 4.87 5.51 -11.13
CA PHE A 11 5.51 4.28 -11.56
C PHE A 11 4.66 3.52 -12.57
N THR A 12 5.30 2.95 -13.58
CA THR A 12 4.61 2.17 -14.61
C THR A 12 4.77 0.68 -14.37
N LEU A 13 3.63 -0.01 -14.30
CA LEU A 13 3.54 -1.46 -14.15
C LEU A 13 3.04 -2.07 -15.46
N ALA A 14 3.67 -3.14 -15.94
CA ALA A 14 3.15 -3.96 -17.04
C ALA A 14 2.56 -5.27 -16.51
N LEU A 15 1.32 -5.56 -16.86
CA LEU A 15 0.62 -6.80 -16.54
C LEU A 15 0.36 -7.58 -17.83
N ARG A 16 0.86 -8.81 -17.89
CA ARG A 16 0.66 -9.74 -19.02
C ARG A 16 -0.30 -10.85 -18.61
N LEU A 17 -1.48 -10.85 -19.23
CA LEU A 17 -2.51 -11.86 -18.99
C LEU A 17 -2.59 -12.87 -20.15
N PRO A 18 -3.00 -14.12 -19.89
CA PRO A 18 -3.38 -15.06 -20.93
C PRO A 18 -4.44 -14.48 -21.87
N TYR A 19 -4.41 -14.84 -23.13
CA TYR A 19 -5.47 -14.45 -24.07
C TYR A 19 -6.83 -14.92 -23.57
N GLY A 20 -7.84 -14.05 -23.66
CA GLY A 20 -9.21 -14.31 -23.23
C GLY A 20 -9.47 -14.00 -21.74
N TRP A 21 -8.45 -13.64 -20.96
CA TRP A 21 -8.67 -13.12 -19.61
C TRP A 21 -8.95 -11.62 -19.65
N ASP A 22 -10.03 -11.21 -18.97
CA ASP A 22 -10.44 -9.82 -18.92
C ASP A 22 -9.88 -9.12 -17.70
N VAL A 23 -9.02 -8.15 -17.95
CA VAL A 23 -8.35 -7.37 -16.88
C VAL A 23 -9.36 -6.53 -16.08
N ASP A 24 -10.42 -6.05 -16.69
CA ASP A 24 -11.41 -5.21 -16.01
C ASP A 24 -12.30 -6.02 -15.06
N THR A 25 -12.47 -7.31 -15.33
CA THR A 25 -13.12 -8.26 -14.41
C THR A 25 -12.18 -8.67 -13.27
N LEU A 26 -10.90 -8.94 -13.56
CA LEU A 26 -9.93 -9.36 -12.55
C LEU A 26 -9.49 -8.21 -11.65
N LEU A 27 -9.29 -7.01 -12.21
CA LEU A 27 -8.73 -5.86 -11.51
C LEU A 27 -9.56 -4.58 -11.76
N PRO A 28 -10.84 -4.56 -11.35
CA PRO A 28 -11.73 -3.42 -11.63
C PRO A 28 -11.23 -2.09 -11.03
N SER A 29 -10.55 -2.12 -9.88
CA SER A 29 -9.98 -0.96 -9.22
C SER A 29 -8.80 -0.34 -9.97
N PHE A 30 -8.15 -1.09 -10.85
CA PHE A 30 -7.01 -0.60 -11.65
C PHE A 30 -7.44 0.20 -12.88
N ARG A 31 -8.72 0.19 -13.24
CA ARG A 31 -9.23 0.87 -14.45
C ARG A 31 -8.85 2.35 -14.48
N ALA A 32 -8.96 3.05 -13.35
CA ALA A 32 -8.62 4.48 -13.26
C ALA A 32 -7.12 4.77 -13.43
N PHE A 33 -6.26 3.77 -13.28
CA PHE A 33 -4.80 3.88 -13.37
C PHE A 33 -4.25 3.38 -14.71
N ARG A 34 -5.13 2.89 -15.62
CA ARG A 34 -4.72 2.36 -16.93
C ARG A 34 -4.16 3.46 -17.81
N ILE A 35 -3.06 3.18 -18.48
CA ILE A 35 -2.43 4.01 -19.50
C ILE A 35 -2.34 3.25 -20.82
N ASP A 36 -1.89 3.93 -21.88
CA ASP A 36 -1.67 3.29 -23.18
C ASP A 36 -0.66 2.13 -23.06
N ALA A 37 -0.96 1.01 -23.71
CA ALA A 37 -0.06 -0.17 -23.71
C ALA A 37 1.28 0.10 -24.42
N HIS A 38 1.35 1.13 -25.28
CA HIS A 38 2.56 1.56 -25.99
C HIS A 38 3.29 2.72 -25.30
N ASP A 39 2.85 3.14 -24.11
CA ASP A 39 3.55 4.15 -23.31
C ASP A 39 5.02 3.72 -23.09
N SER A 40 5.96 4.60 -23.44
CA SER A 40 7.39 4.31 -23.43
C SER A 40 8.07 4.57 -22.08
N SER A 41 7.30 4.85 -21.03
CA SER A 41 7.85 5.06 -19.69
C SER A 41 8.56 3.82 -19.18
N GLU A 42 9.63 4.04 -18.42
CA GLU A 42 10.36 2.97 -17.75
C GLU A 42 9.42 2.14 -16.87
N LEU A 43 9.59 0.82 -16.93
CA LEU A 43 8.78 -0.11 -16.17
C LEU A 43 9.41 -0.35 -14.80
N LEU A 44 8.65 -0.09 -13.74
CA LEU A 44 9.02 -0.47 -12.39
C LEU A 44 9.02 -2.01 -12.23
N LEU A 45 7.96 -2.63 -12.70
CA LEU A 45 7.83 -4.09 -12.67
C LEU A 45 7.02 -4.61 -13.87
N VAL A 46 7.33 -5.86 -14.24
CA VAL A 46 6.57 -6.64 -15.24
C VAL A 46 6.01 -7.87 -14.54
N CYS A 47 4.69 -7.99 -14.49
CA CYS A 47 4.01 -9.15 -13.95
C CYS A 47 3.41 -10.00 -15.06
N ALA A 48 3.85 -11.25 -15.20
CA ALA A 48 3.27 -12.25 -16.07
C ALA A 48 2.34 -13.18 -15.30
N VAL A 49 1.07 -13.23 -15.66
CA VAL A 49 0.10 -14.14 -15.05
C VAL A 49 -0.06 -15.39 -15.92
N ARG A 50 -0.03 -16.56 -15.30
CA ARG A 50 -0.27 -17.84 -15.96
C ARG A 50 -1.33 -18.65 -15.21
N PRO A 51 -2.12 -19.48 -15.90
CA PRO A 51 -3.05 -20.36 -15.23
C PRO A 51 -2.29 -21.42 -14.42
N LEU A 52 -2.62 -21.55 -13.15
CA LEU A 52 -2.17 -22.66 -12.32
C LEU A 52 -2.94 -23.93 -12.72
N ARG A 53 -2.22 -24.97 -13.13
CA ARG A 53 -2.78 -26.28 -13.45
C ARG A 53 -2.39 -27.28 -12.39
N GLY A 54 -3.37 -27.87 -11.72
CA GLY A 54 -3.17 -28.84 -10.66
C GLY A 54 -2.86 -28.22 -9.29
N GLU A 55 -2.59 -29.09 -8.32
CA GLU A 55 -2.21 -28.65 -6.98
C GLU A 55 -0.75 -28.17 -6.96
N TYR A 56 -0.53 -27.02 -6.30
CA TYR A 56 0.81 -26.54 -6.05
C TYR A 56 1.47 -27.34 -4.91
N SER A 57 2.64 -27.92 -5.15
CA SER A 57 3.52 -28.44 -4.11
C SER A 57 4.72 -27.53 -3.93
N ALA A 58 5.06 -27.23 -2.67
CA ALA A 58 6.25 -26.42 -2.35
C ALA A 58 7.53 -27.13 -2.83
N GLU A 59 8.45 -26.37 -3.40
CA GLU A 59 9.78 -26.88 -3.73
C GLU A 59 10.56 -27.15 -2.43
N SER A 60 11.22 -28.30 -2.35
CA SER A 60 11.91 -28.73 -1.11
C SER A 60 13.15 -27.89 -0.77
N SER A 61 13.58 -27.00 -1.68
CA SER A 61 14.77 -26.15 -1.53
C SER A 61 14.49 -24.78 -0.93
N ASP A 62 13.22 -24.38 -0.78
CA ASP A 62 12.86 -23.03 -0.36
C ASP A 62 12.77 -22.92 1.16
N MET A 63 13.38 -21.88 1.70
CA MET A 63 13.31 -21.55 3.12
C MET A 63 12.08 -20.71 3.41
N LEU A 64 11.19 -21.22 4.25
CA LEU A 64 10.06 -20.43 4.77
C LEU A 64 10.60 -19.31 5.67
N LEU A 65 10.36 -18.05 5.27
CA LEU A 65 10.72 -16.87 6.04
C LEU A 65 9.61 -16.41 6.97
N GLU A 66 8.37 -16.47 6.50
CA GLU A 66 7.22 -15.96 7.24
C GLU A 66 5.93 -16.68 6.84
N GLU A 67 5.07 -16.89 7.80
CA GLU A 67 3.69 -17.33 7.59
C GLU A 67 2.77 -16.42 8.38
N THR A 68 1.78 -15.82 7.70
CA THR A 68 0.77 -14.95 8.32
C THR A 68 -0.63 -15.35 7.89
N VAL A 69 -1.59 -15.16 8.80
CA VAL A 69 -3.03 -15.22 8.49
C VAL A 69 -3.61 -13.86 8.82
N ASN A 70 -4.10 -13.19 7.79
CA ASN A 70 -4.65 -11.83 7.89
C ASN A 70 -5.88 -11.68 6.96
N ASP A 71 -6.29 -10.44 6.70
CA ASP A 71 -7.45 -10.15 5.85
C ASP A 71 -7.29 -10.65 4.39
N MET A 72 -6.06 -10.90 3.93
CA MET A 72 -5.80 -11.52 2.61
C MET A 72 -5.97 -13.05 2.62
N GLY A 73 -6.04 -13.67 3.79
CA GLY A 73 -6.02 -15.11 3.97
C GLY A 73 -4.68 -15.60 4.55
N ARG A 74 -4.30 -16.83 4.22
CA ARG A 74 -3.00 -17.42 4.59
C ARG A 74 -1.97 -17.04 3.55
N VAL A 75 -0.94 -16.32 3.96
CA VAL A 75 0.19 -15.90 3.15
C VAL A 75 1.46 -16.53 3.71
N CYS A 76 2.23 -17.23 2.86
CA CYS A 76 3.56 -17.71 3.19
C CYS A 76 4.58 -17.04 2.28
N LEU A 77 5.68 -16.59 2.85
CA LEU A 77 6.83 -16.03 2.16
C LEU A 77 8.00 -17.01 2.26
N TYR A 78 8.60 -17.31 1.13
CA TYR A 78 9.81 -18.14 1.03
C TYR A 78 10.92 -17.37 0.32
N ALA A 79 12.16 -17.65 0.71
CA ALA A 79 13.34 -17.25 -0.05
C ALA A 79 13.98 -18.47 -0.72
N GLY A 80 14.35 -18.30 -1.98
CA GLY A 80 15.15 -19.24 -2.77
C GLY A 80 16.42 -18.59 -3.30
N SER A 81 17.09 -19.22 -4.26
CA SER A 81 18.34 -18.74 -4.84
C SER A 81 18.16 -17.49 -5.71
N GLY A 82 18.08 -16.32 -5.06
CA GLY A 82 17.98 -15.01 -5.73
C GLY A 82 16.56 -14.57 -6.09
N GLU A 83 15.54 -15.24 -5.58
CA GLU A 83 14.13 -14.88 -5.77
C GLU A 83 13.30 -15.06 -4.51
N TYR A 84 12.18 -14.36 -4.47
CA TYR A 84 11.13 -14.54 -3.48
C TYR A 84 9.97 -15.33 -4.05
N ARG A 85 9.38 -16.16 -3.21
CA ARG A 85 8.13 -16.83 -3.54
C ARG A 85 7.09 -16.58 -2.45
N PHE A 86 5.89 -16.24 -2.89
CA PHE A 86 4.72 -16.11 -2.04
C PHE A 86 3.69 -17.17 -2.43
N THR A 87 3.07 -17.76 -1.43
CA THR A 87 1.83 -18.49 -1.63
C THR A 87 0.71 -17.76 -0.91
N LEU A 88 -0.45 -17.67 -1.55
CA LEU A 88 -1.64 -17.04 -1.00
C LEU A 88 -2.86 -17.94 -1.19
N CYS A 89 -3.56 -18.22 -0.08
CA CYS A 89 -4.82 -18.91 -0.06
C CYS A 89 -5.83 -18.03 0.67
N ALA A 90 -6.81 -17.47 -0.04
CA ALA A 90 -7.72 -16.45 0.50
C ALA A 90 -8.67 -17.01 1.57
N ARG A 91 -8.91 -18.32 1.59
CA ARG A 91 -9.80 -18.98 2.56
C ARG A 91 -9.38 -20.41 2.83
N PRO A 92 -9.69 -20.97 4.01
CA PRO A 92 -9.39 -22.35 4.31
C PRO A 92 -9.99 -23.32 3.27
N GLY A 93 -9.16 -24.24 2.75
CA GLY A 93 -9.57 -25.19 1.71
C GLY A 93 -9.73 -24.60 0.31
N GLY A 94 -9.40 -23.32 0.09
CA GLY A 94 -9.35 -22.69 -1.23
C GLY A 94 -8.10 -23.06 -2.01
N ALA A 95 -8.03 -22.62 -3.27
CA ALA A 95 -6.85 -22.79 -4.09
C ALA A 95 -5.65 -22.03 -3.52
N VAL A 96 -4.46 -22.60 -3.66
CA VAL A 96 -3.19 -21.94 -3.33
C VAL A 96 -2.64 -21.29 -4.59
N HIS A 97 -2.52 -19.98 -4.59
CA HIS A 97 -1.93 -19.22 -5.69
C HIS A 97 -0.49 -18.88 -5.36
N VAL A 98 0.33 -18.73 -6.38
CA VAL A 98 1.77 -18.56 -6.23
C VAL A 98 2.24 -17.31 -6.94
N MET A 99 3.09 -16.53 -6.29
CA MET A 99 3.87 -15.48 -6.93
C MET A 99 5.36 -15.79 -6.77
N ARG A 100 6.13 -15.68 -7.85
CA ARG A 100 7.58 -15.63 -7.85
C ARG A 100 8.02 -14.24 -8.25
N ALA A 101 9.01 -13.70 -7.58
CA ALA A 101 9.53 -12.38 -7.86
C ALA A 101 11.06 -12.39 -7.81
N SER A 102 11.71 -11.67 -8.73
CA SER A 102 13.14 -11.35 -8.62
C SER A 102 13.44 -10.63 -7.31
N SER A 103 14.69 -10.63 -6.87
CA SER A 103 15.10 -10.01 -5.61
C SER A 103 14.79 -8.51 -5.53
N ASP A 104 14.74 -7.82 -6.68
CA ASP A 104 14.38 -6.40 -6.81
C ASP A 104 12.90 -6.16 -7.16
N PHE A 105 12.11 -7.23 -7.30
CA PHE A 105 10.70 -7.19 -7.70
C PHE A 105 10.42 -6.57 -9.08
N SER A 106 11.42 -6.40 -9.93
CA SER A 106 11.23 -5.91 -11.31
C SER A 106 10.57 -6.96 -12.22
N GLY A 107 10.83 -8.23 -11.98
CA GLY A 107 10.25 -9.38 -12.69
C GLY A 107 9.35 -10.20 -11.75
N VAL A 108 8.07 -10.36 -12.11
CA VAL A 108 7.08 -11.08 -11.31
C VAL A 108 6.33 -12.09 -12.17
N GLU A 109 6.17 -13.30 -11.69
CA GLU A 109 5.29 -14.31 -12.27
C GLU A 109 4.22 -14.72 -11.26
N VAL A 110 2.96 -14.72 -11.67
CA VAL A 110 1.83 -15.19 -10.85
C VAL A 110 1.20 -16.41 -11.48
N LEU A 111 1.14 -17.51 -10.74
CA LEU A 111 0.36 -18.69 -11.08
C LEU A 111 -1.00 -18.58 -10.40
N LEU A 112 -2.04 -18.31 -11.18
CA LEU A 112 -3.40 -18.02 -10.72
C LEU A 112 -4.36 -19.13 -11.15
N CYS A 113 -5.19 -19.61 -10.21
CA CYS A 113 -6.32 -20.50 -10.51
C CYS A 113 -7.49 -19.64 -11.01
N PRO A 114 -7.82 -19.66 -12.31
CA PRO A 114 -8.84 -18.75 -12.86
C PRO A 114 -10.25 -19.10 -12.41
N GLU A 115 -10.49 -20.35 -12.00
CA GLU A 115 -11.79 -20.85 -11.51
C GLU A 115 -12.05 -20.45 -10.05
N ASP A 116 -11.03 -19.96 -9.32
CA ASP A 116 -11.23 -19.47 -7.96
C ASP A 116 -12.01 -18.13 -8.00
N ARG A 117 -13.13 -18.09 -7.29
CA ARG A 117 -13.96 -16.88 -7.18
C ARG A 117 -13.21 -15.67 -6.64
N ASP A 118 -12.14 -15.89 -5.87
CA ASP A 118 -11.31 -14.86 -5.26
C ASP A 118 -10.08 -14.50 -6.13
N ALA A 119 -9.96 -15.06 -7.36
CA ALA A 119 -8.80 -14.90 -8.24
C ALA A 119 -8.40 -13.42 -8.46
N GLY A 120 -9.38 -12.53 -8.69
CA GLY A 120 -9.12 -11.09 -8.88
C GLY A 120 -8.58 -10.43 -7.60
N TYR A 121 -9.17 -10.74 -6.45
CA TYR A 121 -8.71 -10.25 -5.15
C TYR A 121 -7.28 -10.72 -4.84
N ILE A 122 -7.00 -12.00 -5.13
CA ILE A 122 -5.68 -12.61 -4.94
C ILE A 122 -4.64 -11.96 -5.85
N LEU A 123 -4.95 -11.80 -7.15
CA LEU A 123 -4.05 -11.12 -8.09
C LEU A 123 -3.75 -9.69 -7.64
N SER A 124 -4.78 -8.94 -7.24
CA SER A 124 -4.62 -7.58 -6.70
C SER A 124 -3.73 -7.56 -5.45
N SER A 125 -3.90 -8.52 -4.54
CA SER A 125 -3.11 -8.63 -3.31
C SER A 125 -1.64 -8.96 -3.60
N LEU A 126 -1.36 -9.90 -4.52
CA LEU A 126 0.00 -10.26 -4.94
C LEU A 126 0.69 -9.09 -5.65
N LEU A 127 -0.03 -8.36 -6.52
CA LEU A 127 0.48 -7.14 -7.16
C LEU A 127 0.80 -6.05 -6.12
N ARG A 128 -0.03 -5.90 -5.08
CA ARG A 128 0.25 -4.97 -3.98
C ARG A 128 1.54 -5.33 -3.25
N ILE A 129 1.75 -6.61 -2.94
CA ILE A 129 2.98 -7.09 -2.28
C ILE A 129 4.18 -6.76 -3.17
N ALA A 130 4.16 -7.15 -4.44
CA ALA A 130 5.28 -6.91 -5.35
C ALA A 130 5.57 -5.41 -5.52
N TYR A 131 4.54 -4.62 -5.79
CA TYR A 131 4.64 -3.17 -5.95
C TYR A 131 5.25 -2.51 -4.71
N SER A 132 4.78 -2.86 -3.51
CA SER A 132 5.26 -2.24 -2.27
C SER A 132 6.73 -2.53 -1.98
N GLN A 133 7.30 -3.61 -2.49
CA GLN A 133 8.73 -3.88 -2.37
C GLN A 133 9.53 -3.18 -3.48
N ALA A 134 9.04 -3.23 -4.72
CA ALA A 134 9.72 -2.62 -5.87
C ALA A 134 9.93 -1.10 -5.69
N ILE A 135 8.96 -0.38 -5.15
CA ILE A 135 9.05 1.08 -4.97
C ILE A 135 10.07 1.51 -3.92
N LEU A 136 10.50 0.61 -3.00
CA LEU A 136 11.47 0.96 -1.96
C LEU A 136 12.82 1.40 -2.53
N TYR A 137 13.18 0.93 -3.71
CA TYR A 137 14.41 1.33 -4.43
C TYR A 137 14.32 2.74 -5.06
N HIS A 138 13.18 3.44 -4.92
CA HIS A 138 12.87 4.69 -5.63
C HIS A 138 12.34 5.78 -4.68
N ASP A 139 12.86 5.86 -3.46
CA ASP A 139 12.47 6.83 -2.43
C ASP A 139 10.96 6.90 -2.21
N ALA A 140 10.32 5.72 -2.24
CA ALA A 140 8.89 5.59 -2.09
C ALA A 140 8.54 4.42 -1.16
N LEU A 141 7.37 4.51 -0.52
CA LEU A 141 6.86 3.46 0.35
C LEU A 141 5.33 3.34 0.25
N SER A 142 4.83 2.13 0.45
CA SER A 142 3.41 1.87 0.69
C SER A 142 3.14 1.81 2.18
N ILE A 143 2.06 2.44 2.62
CA ILE A 143 1.72 2.52 4.03
C ILE A 143 0.26 2.15 4.30
N HIS A 144 0.02 1.33 5.32
CA HIS A 144 -1.33 0.99 5.77
C HIS A 144 -1.95 2.18 6.53
N ALA A 145 -2.62 3.06 5.78
CA ALA A 145 -3.20 4.29 6.25
C ALA A 145 -4.50 4.62 5.51
N SER A 146 -5.37 5.41 6.13
CA SER A 146 -6.41 6.13 5.42
C SER A 146 -5.93 7.57 5.16
N ALA A 147 -6.07 8.07 3.94
CA ALA A 147 -5.58 9.36 3.51
C ALA A 147 -6.72 10.25 3.01
N VAL A 148 -6.71 11.50 3.44
CA VAL A 148 -7.62 12.55 2.95
C VAL A 148 -6.82 13.66 2.30
N CYS A 149 -7.42 14.40 1.36
CA CYS A 149 -6.89 15.67 0.87
C CYS A 149 -7.72 16.82 1.45
N CYS A 150 -7.04 17.83 1.96
CA CYS A 150 -7.62 19.03 2.54
C CYS A 150 -6.68 20.21 2.25
N GLU A 151 -7.23 21.34 1.80
CA GLU A 151 -6.45 22.54 1.51
C GLU A 151 -5.25 22.30 0.57
N GLY A 152 -5.40 21.39 -0.41
CA GLY A 152 -4.34 21.02 -1.35
C GLY A 152 -3.22 20.18 -0.76
N ARG A 153 -3.37 19.65 0.46
CA ARG A 153 -2.40 18.78 1.14
C ARG A 153 -3.04 17.46 1.55
N ALA A 154 -2.25 16.38 1.59
CA ALA A 154 -2.69 15.06 2.04
C ALA A 154 -2.39 14.88 3.53
N CYS A 155 -3.38 14.42 4.30
CA CYS A 155 -3.22 14.00 5.69
C CYS A 155 -3.46 12.49 5.79
N LEU A 156 -2.52 11.76 6.44
CA LEU A 156 -2.54 10.31 6.53
C LEU A 156 -2.79 9.86 7.97
N PHE A 157 -3.75 8.97 8.15
CA PHE A 157 -4.12 8.40 9.44
C PHE A 157 -3.67 6.95 9.51
N MET A 158 -2.74 6.67 10.41
CA MET A 158 -2.09 5.37 10.61
C MET A 158 -2.58 4.70 11.89
N GLY A 159 -2.43 3.39 11.98
CA GLY A 159 -2.76 2.61 13.17
C GLY A 159 -3.02 1.16 12.82
N LYS A 160 -3.09 0.30 13.84
CA LYS A 160 -3.45 -1.12 13.65
C LYS A 160 -4.82 -1.26 13.00
N SER A 161 -5.11 -2.42 12.40
CA SER A 161 -6.48 -2.73 11.94
C SER A 161 -7.47 -2.54 13.10
N GLY A 162 -8.63 -1.94 12.80
CA GLY A 162 -9.65 -1.64 13.81
C GLY A 162 -9.40 -0.41 14.70
N THR A 163 -8.28 0.31 14.55
CA THR A 163 -8.00 1.54 15.36
C THR A 163 -8.97 2.69 15.05
N GLY A 164 -9.63 2.69 13.88
CA GLY A 164 -10.56 3.74 13.48
C GLY A 164 -10.05 4.70 12.39
N LYS A 165 -9.06 4.28 11.58
CA LYS A 165 -8.51 5.09 10.47
C LYS A 165 -9.60 5.61 9.54
N SER A 166 -10.40 4.73 8.94
CA SER A 166 -11.51 5.08 8.04
C SER A 166 -12.59 5.90 8.75
N THR A 167 -12.84 5.64 10.04
CA THR A 167 -13.74 6.46 10.86
C THR A 167 -13.22 7.89 11.00
N HIS A 168 -11.91 8.05 11.26
CA HIS A 168 -11.31 9.38 11.41
C HIS A 168 -11.30 10.15 10.08
N SER A 169 -11.02 9.48 8.96
CA SER A 169 -11.16 10.08 7.61
C SER A 169 -12.60 10.51 7.33
N ALA A 170 -13.59 9.70 7.70
CA ALA A 170 -15.01 10.07 7.57
C ALA A 170 -15.39 11.26 8.46
N LEU A 171 -14.81 11.40 9.66
CA LEU A 171 -14.99 12.58 10.50
C LEU A 171 -14.37 13.83 9.87
N TRP A 172 -13.19 13.72 9.25
CA TRP A 172 -12.58 14.82 8.53
C TRP A 172 -13.46 15.26 7.34
N THR A 173 -13.90 14.35 6.49
CA THR A 173 -14.78 14.67 5.36
C THR A 173 -16.10 15.29 5.80
N ARG A 174 -16.57 14.98 7.00
CA ARG A 174 -17.81 15.52 7.55
C ARG A 174 -17.66 16.91 8.22
N TYR A 175 -16.56 17.15 8.91
CA TYR A 175 -16.42 18.29 9.83
C TYR A 175 -15.31 19.28 9.46
N VAL A 176 -14.40 18.93 8.57
CA VAL A 176 -13.36 19.82 8.06
C VAL A 176 -13.73 20.20 6.62
N PRO A 177 -14.08 21.47 6.35
CA PRO A 177 -14.52 21.90 5.02
C PRO A 177 -13.48 21.60 3.92
N GLY A 178 -13.95 21.24 2.74
CA GLY A 178 -13.08 20.97 1.59
C GLY A 178 -12.25 19.68 1.67
N THR A 179 -12.55 18.81 2.64
CA THR A 179 -11.87 17.54 2.78
C THR A 179 -12.51 16.44 1.91
N GLU A 180 -11.69 15.72 1.16
CA GLU A 180 -12.09 14.55 0.37
C GLU A 180 -11.20 13.35 0.68
N LEU A 181 -11.76 12.14 0.56
CA LEU A 181 -10.99 10.90 0.68
C LEU A 181 -10.04 10.76 -0.53
N LEU A 182 -8.77 10.49 -0.27
CA LEU A 182 -7.76 10.20 -1.29
C LEU A 182 -7.55 8.69 -1.48
N ASN A 183 -7.41 7.96 -0.38
CA ASN A 183 -7.28 6.51 -0.35
C ASN A 183 -7.64 5.95 1.03
N ASP A 184 -8.20 4.75 1.12
CA ASP A 184 -8.66 4.17 2.41
C ASP A 184 -8.01 2.84 2.74
N ASP A 185 -6.75 2.62 2.40
CA ASP A 185 -6.03 1.43 2.90
C ASP A 185 -4.51 1.50 2.66
N ASN A 186 -4.10 1.77 1.41
CA ASN A 186 -2.71 1.58 1.02
C ASN A 186 -2.22 2.69 0.07
N PRO A 187 -2.23 3.97 0.51
CA PRO A 187 -1.62 5.04 -0.26
C PRO A 187 -0.13 4.80 -0.42
N THR A 188 0.45 5.34 -1.49
CA THR A 188 1.89 5.41 -1.69
C THR A 188 2.39 6.79 -1.30
N ILE A 189 3.48 6.85 -0.55
CA ILE A 189 4.24 8.09 -0.33
C ILE A 189 5.49 8.02 -1.19
N ARG A 190 5.82 9.12 -1.85
CA ARG A 190 7.03 9.27 -2.66
C ARG A 190 7.70 10.58 -2.35
N ILE A 191 9.02 10.55 -2.15
CA ILE A 191 9.84 11.74 -2.02
C ILE A 191 10.31 12.14 -3.42
N LEU A 192 9.99 13.34 -3.83
CA LEU A 192 10.40 13.93 -5.11
C LEU A 192 11.08 15.25 -4.81
N GLU A 193 12.35 15.38 -5.21
CA GLU A 193 13.16 16.55 -4.89
C GLU A 193 13.13 16.83 -3.38
N ASP A 194 12.59 17.96 -2.96
CA ASP A 194 12.55 18.38 -1.57
C ASP A 194 11.15 18.27 -0.93
N ALA A 195 10.24 17.45 -1.50
CA ALA A 195 8.88 17.30 -0.99
C ALA A 195 8.38 15.84 -1.00
N ALA A 196 7.59 15.51 0.01
CA ALA A 196 6.88 14.22 0.08
C ALA A 196 5.47 14.37 -0.49
N TYR A 197 5.06 13.44 -1.35
CA TYR A 197 3.74 13.39 -1.96
C TYR A 197 3.03 12.08 -1.60
N ALA A 198 1.75 12.18 -1.24
CA ALA A 198 0.87 11.03 -1.06
C ALA A 198 0.01 10.82 -2.30
N TYR A 199 -0.08 9.59 -2.74
CA TYR A 199 -0.79 9.17 -3.94
C TYR A 199 -1.91 8.21 -3.60
N GLY A 200 -3.07 8.41 -4.24
CA GLY A 200 -4.10 7.38 -4.30
C GLY A 200 -3.65 6.18 -5.14
N THR A 201 -4.10 5.00 -4.76
CA THR A 201 -3.71 3.73 -5.37
C THR A 201 -4.94 2.87 -5.72
N PRO A 202 -4.79 1.81 -6.52
CA PRO A 202 -5.88 0.88 -6.79
C PRO A 202 -6.24 -0.03 -5.60
N TRP A 203 -5.51 0.06 -4.49
CA TRP A 203 -5.75 -0.71 -3.27
C TRP A 203 -6.45 0.17 -2.24
N SER A 204 -7.71 -0.16 -1.95
CA SER A 204 -8.54 0.53 -0.98
C SER A 204 -9.20 -0.49 -0.05
N GLY A 205 -9.51 -0.07 1.17
CA GLY A 205 -10.12 -0.91 2.18
C GLY A 205 -11.64 -0.99 2.06
N LYS A 206 -12.33 -0.76 3.17
CA LYS A 206 -13.80 -0.86 3.25
C LYS A 206 -14.52 0.18 2.39
N THR A 207 -13.91 1.34 2.20
CA THR A 207 -14.45 2.42 1.36
C THR A 207 -13.74 2.40 0.03
N PRO A 208 -14.39 1.96 -1.08
CA PRO A 208 -13.80 1.99 -2.40
C PRO A 208 -13.40 3.43 -2.79
N CYS A 209 -12.10 3.66 -2.96
CA CYS A 209 -11.55 4.96 -3.35
C CYS A 209 -10.30 4.76 -4.21
N TYR A 210 -10.47 4.83 -5.53
CA TYR A 210 -9.43 4.51 -6.52
C TYR A 210 -9.14 5.75 -7.36
N ARG A 211 -8.42 6.71 -6.75
CA ARG A 211 -8.17 8.04 -7.34
C ARG A 211 -6.70 8.16 -7.75
N PRO A 212 -6.37 8.31 -9.05
CA PRO A 212 -5.00 8.54 -9.51
C PRO A 212 -4.59 10.01 -9.30
N LEU A 213 -4.70 10.48 -8.06
CA LEU A 213 -4.37 11.84 -7.65
C LEU A 213 -3.23 11.82 -6.65
N SER A 214 -2.53 12.95 -6.55
CA SER A 214 -1.46 13.15 -5.57
C SER A 214 -1.52 14.55 -4.98
N PHE A 215 -1.07 14.64 -3.72
CA PHE A 215 -0.98 15.90 -3.00
C PHE A 215 0.30 15.91 -2.16
N PRO A 216 0.93 17.07 -1.94
CA PRO A 216 2.00 17.21 -0.94
C PRO A 216 1.49 16.71 0.42
N VAL A 217 2.32 16.00 1.16
CA VAL A 217 1.97 15.50 2.50
C VAL A 217 1.95 16.66 3.48
N GLY A 218 0.78 16.99 4.01
CA GLY A 218 0.59 18.01 5.06
C GLY A 218 0.80 17.45 6.46
N GLY A 219 0.69 16.13 6.66
CA GLY A 219 0.98 15.51 7.94
C GLY A 219 0.58 14.04 8.04
N MET A 220 1.18 13.36 9.01
CA MET A 220 0.96 11.94 9.28
C MET A 220 0.64 11.73 10.75
N VAL A 221 -0.44 11.01 11.06
CA VAL A 221 -0.90 10.84 12.43
C VAL A 221 -1.14 9.38 12.75
N ARG A 222 -0.51 8.90 13.81
CA ARG A 222 -0.83 7.61 14.41
C ARG A 222 -1.99 7.76 15.39
N LEU A 223 -3.08 7.08 15.09
CA LEU A 223 -4.27 7.06 15.93
C LEU A 223 -4.11 6.04 17.06
N LYS A 224 -4.60 6.39 18.24
CA LYS A 224 -4.79 5.53 19.41
C LYS A 224 -6.16 5.79 20.02
N GLN A 225 -6.92 4.74 20.25
CA GLN A 225 -8.20 4.86 20.97
C GLN A 225 -7.93 5.26 22.43
N ALA A 226 -8.64 6.27 22.93
CA ALA A 226 -8.52 6.79 24.28
C ALA A 226 -9.83 7.37 24.77
N SER A 227 -9.92 7.70 26.06
CA SER A 227 -11.09 8.31 26.69
C SER A 227 -11.13 9.85 26.56
N ALA A 228 -10.10 10.46 25.99
CA ALA A 228 -10.00 11.89 25.75
C ALA A 228 -9.15 12.18 24.51
N ASN A 229 -9.42 13.33 23.87
CA ASN A 229 -8.69 13.77 22.70
C ASN A 229 -7.41 14.51 23.10
N ARG A 230 -6.26 14.00 22.66
CA ARG A 230 -4.95 14.58 22.92
C ARG A 230 -4.02 14.36 21.74
N PHE A 231 -3.49 15.42 21.17
CA PHE A 231 -2.47 15.39 20.13
C PHE A 231 -1.08 15.56 20.75
N ARG A 232 -0.09 14.81 20.25
CA ARG A 232 1.32 14.97 20.60
C ARG A 232 2.16 14.93 19.33
N ARG A 233 2.85 16.03 19.03
CA ARG A 233 3.81 16.09 17.94
C ARG A 233 4.95 15.12 18.21
N GLN A 234 5.47 14.50 17.16
CA GLN A 234 6.58 13.57 17.20
C GLN A 234 7.69 14.08 16.30
N GLU A 235 8.93 14.00 16.75
CA GLU A 235 10.11 14.48 16.03
C GLU A 235 11.21 13.41 16.07
N GLY A 236 12.15 13.46 15.10
CA GLY A 236 13.31 12.58 15.00
C GLY A 236 12.94 11.10 15.12
N ALA A 237 13.60 10.36 16.00
CA ALA A 237 13.36 8.94 16.20
C ALA A 237 11.91 8.59 16.60
N ASN A 238 11.20 9.51 17.31
CA ASN A 238 9.81 9.27 17.69
C ASN A 238 8.89 9.37 16.47
N ALA A 239 9.16 10.27 15.52
CA ALA A 239 8.44 10.35 14.26
C ALA A 239 8.63 9.09 13.43
N PHE A 240 9.88 8.62 13.28
CA PHE A 240 10.20 7.34 12.64
C PHE A 240 9.41 6.17 13.25
N VAL A 241 9.45 6.01 14.58
CA VAL A 241 8.72 4.94 15.31
C VAL A 241 7.21 5.07 15.14
N ALA A 242 6.68 6.28 14.98
CA ALA A 242 5.26 6.48 14.73
C ALA A 242 4.84 6.04 13.32
N ILE A 243 5.69 6.17 12.30
CA ILE A 243 5.39 5.84 10.89
C ILE A 243 5.68 4.36 10.60
N TYR A 244 6.87 3.87 10.95
CA TYR A 244 7.42 2.58 10.56
C TYR A 244 6.44 1.38 10.63
N PRO A 245 5.67 1.17 11.71
CA PRO A 245 4.79 0.00 11.82
C PRO A 245 3.62 -0.04 10.82
N GLY A 246 3.41 1.02 10.05
CA GLY A 246 2.43 1.07 8.96
C GLY A 246 3.02 0.72 7.60
N CYS A 247 4.35 0.67 7.46
CA CYS A 247 5.01 0.49 6.18
C CYS A 247 5.05 -0.99 5.75
N SER A 248 4.94 -1.22 4.44
CA SER A 248 5.00 -2.56 3.85
C SER A 248 6.44 -2.88 3.45
N VAL A 249 7.07 -3.84 4.12
CA VAL A 249 8.43 -4.31 3.82
C VAL A 249 8.61 -5.76 4.23
N ILE A 250 9.40 -6.52 3.47
CA ILE A 250 9.88 -7.83 3.88
C ILE A 250 10.92 -7.62 4.99
N GLY A 251 10.49 -7.84 6.23
CA GLY A 251 11.29 -7.56 7.42
C GLY A 251 12.57 -8.39 7.54
N GLN A 252 12.66 -9.51 6.85
CA GLN A 252 13.83 -10.40 6.82
C GLN A 252 14.90 -9.95 5.84
N ASP A 253 14.56 -9.09 4.86
CA ASP A 253 15.52 -8.53 3.90
C ASP A 253 16.16 -7.25 4.42
N ALA A 254 17.48 -7.28 4.63
CA ALA A 254 18.24 -6.14 5.14
C ALA A 254 18.35 -4.99 4.12
N GLY A 255 18.40 -5.32 2.82
CA GLY A 255 18.46 -4.32 1.73
C GLY A 255 17.17 -3.53 1.62
N LEU A 256 16.04 -4.22 1.53
CA LEU A 256 14.71 -3.58 1.49
C LEU A 256 14.44 -2.73 2.75
N ARG A 257 14.86 -3.23 3.93
CA ARG A 257 14.76 -2.43 5.16
C ARG A 257 15.63 -1.18 5.13
N SER A 258 16.85 -1.26 4.58
CA SER A 258 17.73 -0.09 4.47
C SER A 258 17.07 0.98 3.63
N HIS A 259 16.58 0.65 2.43
CA HIS A 259 15.87 1.60 1.57
C HIS A 259 14.66 2.21 2.25
N LEU A 260 13.85 1.39 2.96
CA LEU A 260 12.73 1.90 3.74
C LEU A 260 13.19 2.87 4.83
N TYR A 261 14.27 2.54 5.55
CA TYR A 261 14.75 3.39 6.66
C TYR A 261 15.27 4.72 6.16
N ASP A 262 16.00 4.74 5.04
CA ASP A 262 16.50 5.97 4.42
C ASP A 262 15.32 6.88 4.03
N THR A 263 14.31 6.32 3.36
CA THR A 263 13.07 7.05 3.02
C THR A 263 12.33 7.55 4.26
N LEU A 264 12.26 6.75 5.33
CA LEU A 264 11.57 7.13 6.56
C LEU A 264 12.28 8.22 7.35
N VAL A 265 13.63 8.23 7.35
CA VAL A 265 14.41 9.30 7.99
C VAL A 265 14.11 10.62 7.29
N CYS A 266 14.22 10.67 5.95
CA CYS A 266 13.87 11.87 5.18
C CYS A 266 12.43 12.31 5.45
N LEU A 267 11.47 11.37 5.41
CA LEU A 267 10.06 11.67 5.63
C LEU A 267 9.78 12.23 7.03
N ALA A 268 10.44 11.69 8.07
CA ALA A 268 10.29 12.16 9.45
C ALA A 268 10.85 13.57 9.68
N GLU A 269 11.78 14.03 8.84
CA GLU A 269 12.34 15.37 8.86
C GLU A 269 11.49 16.38 8.04
N MET A 270 10.88 15.91 6.94
CA MET A 270 10.17 16.76 5.99
C MET A 270 8.70 17.00 6.37
N VAL A 271 8.06 16.09 7.11
CA VAL A 271 6.61 16.06 7.28
C VAL A 271 6.23 16.12 8.76
N PRO A 272 5.23 16.95 9.13
CA PRO A 272 4.68 16.94 10.47
C PRO A 272 4.13 15.57 10.85
N VAL A 273 4.62 15.00 11.97
CA VAL A 273 4.18 13.69 12.48
C VAL A 273 3.58 13.84 13.86
N GLY A 274 2.46 13.14 14.12
CA GLY A 274 1.80 13.18 15.41
C GLY A 274 1.28 11.81 15.88
N VAL A 275 0.98 11.75 17.16
CA VAL A 275 0.16 10.71 17.79
C VAL A 275 -1.10 11.38 18.31
N LEU A 276 -2.26 10.92 17.86
CA LEU A 276 -3.57 11.35 18.34
C LEU A 276 -4.20 10.25 19.17
N GLU A 277 -4.27 10.45 20.46
CA GLU A 277 -5.13 9.72 21.38
C GLU A 277 -6.52 10.31 21.25
N CYS A 278 -7.55 9.53 20.87
CA CYS A 278 -8.83 10.12 20.53
C CYS A 278 -10.05 9.21 20.73
N LEU A 279 -11.18 9.90 20.90
CA LEU A 279 -12.53 9.39 20.70
C LEU A 279 -12.90 9.49 19.20
N PRO A 280 -13.87 8.71 18.71
CA PRO A 280 -14.39 8.82 17.34
C PRO A 280 -15.42 9.96 17.23
N ASP A 281 -15.00 11.21 17.48
CA ASP A 281 -15.88 12.37 17.54
C ASP A 281 -15.38 13.55 16.69
N ARG A 282 -16.21 14.61 16.62
CA ARG A 282 -15.94 15.84 15.88
C ARG A 282 -14.68 16.55 16.40
N GLU A 283 -14.54 16.63 17.72
CA GLU A 283 -13.44 17.33 18.39
C GLU A 283 -12.09 16.70 18.04
N ALA A 284 -12.02 15.38 17.91
CA ALA A 284 -10.81 14.69 17.46
C ALA A 284 -10.38 15.11 16.05
N ALA A 285 -11.34 15.24 15.12
CA ALA A 285 -11.05 15.66 13.75
C ALA A 285 -10.56 17.12 13.70
N LEU A 286 -11.25 18.02 14.41
CA LEU A 286 -10.88 19.44 14.47
C LEU A 286 -9.56 19.68 15.20
N LEU A 287 -9.29 18.95 16.28
CA LEU A 287 -7.99 18.99 16.97
C LEU A 287 -6.86 18.55 16.00
N CYS A 288 -7.06 17.42 15.35
CA CYS A 288 -6.07 16.87 14.41
C CYS A 288 -5.78 17.84 13.25
N HIS A 289 -6.82 18.42 12.64
CA HIS A 289 -6.69 19.42 11.58
C HIS A 289 -5.87 20.64 12.02
N ARG A 290 -6.23 21.23 13.17
CA ARG A 290 -5.52 22.39 13.73
C ARG A 290 -4.04 22.10 13.97
N GLU A 291 -3.72 20.96 14.59
CA GLU A 291 -2.34 20.61 14.95
C GLU A 291 -1.46 20.23 13.75
N LEU A 292 -2.07 19.76 12.64
CA LEU A 292 -1.34 19.37 11.44
C LEU A 292 -1.18 20.52 10.44
N LEU A 293 -2.25 21.26 10.16
CA LEU A 293 -2.28 22.18 9.03
C LEU A 293 -2.27 23.67 9.42
N MET A 294 -2.68 24.00 10.67
CA MET A 294 -2.76 25.39 11.13
C MET A 294 -1.62 25.81 12.07
N ALA A 295 -0.83 24.89 12.60
CA ALA A 295 0.23 25.18 13.57
C ALA A 295 1.51 25.79 12.96
N GLU A 296 1.54 26.02 11.66
CA GLU A 296 2.68 26.62 10.92
C GLU A 296 2.45 28.10 10.55
N SER A 297 1.46 28.77 11.17
CA SER A 297 1.15 30.19 10.93
C SER A 297 1.74 31.09 11.98
#